data_33ea2f96ee51e395d01b62434019ed17
#
_entry.id   33ea2f96ee51e395d01b62434019ed17
#
_cell.length_a   1.000
_cell.length_b   1.000
_cell.length_c   1.000
_cell.angle_alpha   90.00
_cell.angle_beta   90.00
_cell.angle_gamma   90.00
#
_symmetry.space_group_name_H-M   'P 1'
#
loop_
_entity.id
_entity.type
_entity.pdbx_description
1 polymer ?
#
loop_
_entity_poly.entity_id
_entity_poly.type
_entity_poly.pdbx_seq_one_letter_code
_entity_poly.pdbx_strand_id
1 'polypeptide(L)'
;MSNHKVFVSYKYSDGCNLKDKIMTKLGNQGYIYKGEKSYQKLEVADNTIKEYLKDMIFDSSVTVVVISPEVIQSSWVDWEIRYSLTYTSRGGKSSKRNGIVCVIQNEIAFSRIGGFVYNTNWSRDFYGHLKQNIFPPSIINNLQNTFGNRGKILEEMGFNDDYHDANDYCVVVAEDTFLRNPDKYIDIAYDRAMDTTNYPIKVRR
;
A
#
# COMPACT_ATOMS: atom_id res chain seq x y z
N MET A 1 -17.96 -9.02 8.98
CA MET A 1 -16.49 -8.88 8.97
C MET A 1 -15.98 -9.75 7.85
N SER A 2 -15.43 -9.17 6.83
CA SER A 2 -14.83 -9.93 5.73
C SER A 2 -13.50 -10.51 6.21
N ASN A 3 -13.28 -11.79 5.96
CA ASN A 3 -12.12 -12.54 6.48
C ASN A 3 -10.97 -12.47 5.47
N HIS A 4 -10.51 -11.23 5.14
CA HIS A 4 -9.41 -11.06 4.19
C HIS A 4 -8.07 -11.43 4.83
N LYS A 5 -7.22 -12.11 4.06
CA LYS A 5 -5.82 -12.32 4.42
C LYS A 5 -5.00 -11.13 3.95
N VAL A 6 -4.25 -10.53 4.83
CA VAL A 6 -3.50 -9.29 4.58
C VAL A 6 -2.00 -9.54 4.66
N PHE A 7 -1.26 -9.12 3.64
CA PHE A 7 0.20 -9.00 3.66
C PHE A 7 0.59 -7.54 3.87
N VAL A 8 1.60 -7.25 4.71
CA VAL A 8 2.09 -5.88 4.93
C VAL A 8 3.50 -5.76 4.37
N SER A 9 3.64 -4.91 3.35
CA SER A 9 4.91 -4.57 2.69
C SER A 9 5.44 -3.24 3.24
N TYR A 10 6.70 -3.18 3.64
CA TYR A 10 7.31 -2.00 4.24
C TYR A 10 8.83 -1.99 4.07
N LYS A 11 9.44 -0.80 4.10
CA LYS A 11 10.89 -0.67 4.22
C LYS A 11 11.28 -0.74 5.70
N TYR A 12 12.22 -1.62 6.03
CA TYR A 12 12.57 -1.88 7.42
C TYR A 12 13.16 -0.67 8.15
N SER A 13 14.00 0.11 7.48
CA SER A 13 14.72 1.23 8.10
C SER A 13 13.80 2.29 8.70
N ASP A 14 12.62 2.52 8.12
CA ASP A 14 11.73 3.64 8.47
C ASP A 14 10.23 3.29 8.52
N GLY A 15 9.85 2.09 8.08
CA GLY A 15 8.45 1.63 8.06
C GLY A 15 8.03 0.75 9.24
N CYS A 16 8.96 0.30 10.11
CA CYS A 16 8.68 -0.67 11.16
C CYS A 16 7.61 -0.22 12.16
N ASN A 17 7.66 1.03 12.60
CA ASN A 17 6.73 1.56 13.60
C ASN A 17 5.28 1.49 13.10
N LEU A 18 5.02 2.00 11.89
CA LEU A 18 3.68 1.95 11.30
C LEU A 18 3.25 0.52 11.01
N LYS A 19 4.15 -0.33 10.50
CA LYS A 19 3.87 -1.76 10.30
C LYS A 19 3.40 -2.41 11.61
N ASP A 20 4.05 -2.17 12.74
CA ASP A 20 3.67 -2.74 14.04
C ASP A 20 2.28 -2.25 14.51
N LYS A 21 1.98 -0.95 14.33
CA LYS A 21 0.64 -0.40 14.60
C LYS A 21 -0.43 -1.08 13.74
N ILE A 22 -0.18 -1.23 12.44
CA ILE A 22 -1.09 -1.89 11.50
C ILE A 22 -1.32 -3.34 11.94
N MET A 23 -0.26 -4.09 12.24
CA MET A 23 -0.37 -5.49 12.66
C MET A 23 -1.17 -5.65 13.95
N THR A 24 -0.90 -4.79 14.95
CA THR A 24 -1.64 -4.79 16.20
C THR A 24 -3.13 -4.52 15.94
N LYS A 25 -3.42 -3.53 15.10
CA LYS A 25 -4.80 -3.17 14.78
C LYS A 25 -5.53 -4.29 14.04
N LEU A 26 -4.90 -4.89 13.04
CA LEU A 26 -5.49 -5.99 12.26
C LEU A 26 -5.66 -7.25 13.11
N GLY A 27 -4.69 -7.60 13.97
CA GLY A 27 -4.81 -8.72 14.88
C GLY A 27 -5.99 -8.60 15.83
N ASN A 28 -6.27 -7.40 16.35
CA ASN A 28 -7.43 -7.13 17.21
C ASN A 28 -8.78 -7.21 16.46
N GLN A 29 -8.77 -7.12 15.14
CA GLN A 29 -9.96 -7.22 14.29
C GLN A 29 -10.17 -8.62 13.68
N GLY A 30 -9.31 -9.58 14.03
CA GLY A 30 -9.43 -10.97 13.57
C GLY A 30 -8.92 -11.22 12.15
N TYR A 31 -8.17 -10.30 11.56
CA TYR A 31 -7.52 -10.54 10.28
C TYR A 31 -6.41 -11.59 10.40
N ILE A 32 -6.30 -12.46 9.40
CA ILE A 32 -5.18 -13.38 9.30
C ILE A 32 -4.01 -12.61 8.69
N TYR A 33 -3.09 -12.21 9.54
CA TYR A 33 -1.85 -11.60 9.12
C TYR A 33 -0.85 -12.67 8.66
N LYS A 34 -0.30 -12.45 7.48
CA LYS A 34 0.84 -13.18 6.94
C LYS A 34 1.98 -12.19 6.74
N GLY A 35 2.82 -12.00 7.73
CA GLY A 35 3.90 -11.04 7.67
C GLY A 35 5.17 -11.54 8.30
N GLU A 36 6.24 -10.88 7.93
CA GLU A 36 7.60 -11.17 8.29
C GLU A 36 7.81 -11.15 9.81
N LYS A 37 8.17 -12.29 10.38
CA LYS A 37 8.93 -12.31 11.61
C LYS A 37 10.38 -12.04 11.23
N SER A 38 10.79 -10.76 11.27
CA SER A 38 12.18 -10.27 11.23
C SER A 38 13.21 -11.21 10.57
N TYR A 39 13.21 -11.30 9.23
CA TYR A 39 14.24 -12.04 8.47
C TYR A 39 15.63 -11.45 8.53
N GLN A 40 15.79 -10.24 9.06
CA GLN A 40 17.08 -9.57 9.19
C GLN A 40 18.07 -10.25 10.12
N LYS A 41 17.65 -11.28 10.86
CA LYS A 41 18.54 -12.09 11.71
C LYS A 41 18.94 -13.44 11.13
N LEU A 42 18.42 -13.78 9.94
CA LEU A 42 18.77 -15.04 9.30
C LEU A 42 19.80 -14.76 8.22
N GLU A 43 20.96 -15.34 8.32
CA GLU A 43 21.94 -15.50 7.23
C GLU A 43 21.37 -16.45 6.15
N VAL A 44 20.22 -16.08 5.59
CA VAL A 44 19.51 -16.88 4.59
C VAL A 44 19.71 -16.23 3.23
N ALA A 45 20.00 -17.02 2.22
CA ALA A 45 20.16 -16.53 0.86
C ALA A 45 18.92 -15.79 0.37
N ASP A 46 19.09 -14.64 -0.32
CA ASP A 46 18.03 -13.78 -0.86
C ASP A 46 16.91 -14.54 -1.60
N ASN A 47 17.26 -15.62 -2.30
CA ASN A 47 16.30 -16.44 -3.03
C ASN A 47 15.34 -17.19 -2.10
N THR A 48 15.81 -17.66 -0.95
CA THR A 48 14.96 -18.37 0.04
C THR A 48 13.97 -17.40 0.68
N ILE A 49 14.42 -16.18 0.99
CA ILE A 49 13.54 -15.14 1.52
C ILE A 49 12.48 -14.76 0.49
N LYS A 50 12.87 -14.60 -0.78
CA LYS A 50 11.94 -14.31 -1.88
C LYS A 50 10.88 -15.39 -2.05
N GLU A 51 11.25 -16.67 -2.02
CA GLU A 51 10.29 -17.76 -2.15
C GLU A 51 9.28 -17.76 -0.98
N TYR A 52 9.75 -17.53 0.22
CA TYR A 52 8.87 -17.42 1.39
C TYR A 52 7.90 -16.22 1.29
N LEU A 53 8.40 -15.05 0.89
CA LEU A 53 7.55 -13.86 0.69
C LEU A 53 6.53 -14.09 -0.43
N LYS A 54 6.93 -14.77 -1.51
CA LYS A 54 5.99 -15.18 -2.56
C LYS A 54 4.85 -16.03 -2.03
N ASP A 55 5.14 -16.98 -1.14
CA ASP A 55 4.10 -17.83 -0.54
C ASP A 55 3.13 -17.01 0.33
N MET A 56 3.65 -16.05 1.10
CA MET A 56 2.83 -15.18 1.92
C MET A 56 1.94 -14.25 1.09
N ILE A 57 2.51 -13.62 0.05
CA ILE A 57 1.75 -12.75 -0.86
C ILE A 57 0.71 -13.58 -1.62
N PHE A 58 1.09 -14.77 -2.09
CA PHE A 58 0.19 -15.68 -2.79
C PHE A 58 -1.02 -16.10 -1.94
N ASP A 59 -0.81 -16.31 -0.65
CA ASP A 59 -1.86 -16.71 0.31
C ASP A 59 -2.66 -15.52 0.87
N SER A 60 -2.33 -14.30 0.47
CA SER A 60 -3.07 -13.10 0.85
C SER A 60 -3.99 -12.61 -0.27
N SER A 61 -4.99 -11.79 0.08
CA SER A 61 -5.92 -11.18 -0.86
C SER A 61 -5.76 -9.66 -0.96
N VAL A 62 -5.11 -9.05 0.04
CA VAL A 62 -4.80 -7.61 0.08
C VAL A 62 -3.37 -7.42 0.53
N THR A 63 -2.66 -6.51 -0.12
CA THR A 63 -1.34 -6.05 0.29
C THR A 63 -1.44 -4.61 0.79
N VAL A 64 -1.10 -4.39 2.04
CA VAL A 64 -0.98 -3.06 2.64
C VAL A 64 0.47 -2.62 2.51
N VAL A 65 0.70 -1.50 1.85
CA VAL A 65 2.04 -0.93 1.63
C VAL A 65 2.23 0.28 2.54
N VAL A 66 3.24 0.23 3.39
CA VAL A 66 3.64 1.37 4.22
C VAL A 66 4.41 2.35 3.35
N ILE A 67 3.85 3.54 3.15
CA ILE A 67 4.52 4.63 2.44
C ILE A 67 5.32 5.44 3.46
N SER A 68 6.59 5.08 3.61
CA SER A 68 7.58 5.72 4.47
C SER A 68 8.51 6.64 3.67
N PRO A 69 9.29 7.54 4.30
CA PRO A 69 10.14 8.52 3.59
C PRO A 69 11.08 7.93 2.55
N GLU A 70 11.60 6.74 2.82
CA GLU A 70 12.58 6.09 1.96
C GLU A 70 12.02 4.91 1.16
N VAL A 71 10.72 4.65 1.22
CA VAL A 71 10.10 3.48 0.54
C VAL A 71 10.36 3.48 -0.96
N ILE A 72 10.41 4.66 -1.58
CA ILE A 72 10.67 4.80 -3.03
C ILE A 72 12.04 4.21 -3.45
N GLN A 73 13.00 4.18 -2.54
CA GLN A 73 14.33 3.64 -2.79
C GLN A 73 14.40 2.12 -2.59
N SER A 74 13.31 1.51 -2.10
CA SER A 74 13.28 0.08 -1.84
C SER A 74 12.89 -0.71 -3.08
N SER A 75 13.88 -1.27 -3.76
CA SER A 75 13.66 -2.24 -4.84
C SER A 75 12.93 -3.49 -4.36
N TRP A 76 13.07 -3.81 -3.08
CA TRP A 76 12.42 -4.95 -2.44
C TRP A 76 10.90 -4.74 -2.31
N VAL A 77 10.48 -3.60 -1.76
CA VAL A 77 9.06 -3.23 -1.66
C VAL A 77 8.42 -3.13 -3.04
N ASP A 78 9.10 -2.52 -4.02
CA ASP A 78 8.59 -2.45 -5.40
C ASP A 78 8.42 -3.84 -6.02
N TRP A 79 9.33 -4.78 -5.72
CA TRP A 79 9.21 -6.17 -6.15
C TRP A 79 8.01 -6.87 -5.49
N GLU A 80 7.78 -6.70 -4.17
CA GLU A 80 6.61 -7.27 -3.47
C GLU A 80 5.30 -6.75 -4.05
N ILE A 81 5.23 -5.45 -4.35
CA ILE A 81 4.07 -4.84 -4.99
C ILE A 81 3.83 -5.45 -6.37
N ARG A 82 4.88 -5.55 -7.20
CA ARG A 82 4.75 -6.18 -8.53
C ARG A 82 4.28 -7.63 -8.45
N TYR A 83 4.80 -8.37 -7.49
CA TYR A 83 4.37 -9.76 -7.28
C TYR A 83 2.90 -9.82 -6.85
N SER A 84 2.45 -8.93 -5.94
CA SER A 84 1.05 -8.80 -5.51
C SER A 84 0.09 -8.49 -6.66
N LEU A 85 0.55 -7.75 -7.67
CA LEU A 85 -0.24 -7.36 -8.85
C LEU A 85 -0.25 -8.41 -9.95
N THR A 86 0.44 -9.52 -9.80
CA THR A 86 0.62 -10.53 -10.85
C THR A 86 -0.22 -11.76 -10.55
N TYR A 87 -0.88 -12.32 -11.60
CA TYR A 87 -1.45 -13.66 -11.52
C TYR A 87 -0.32 -14.69 -11.42
N THR A 88 -0.39 -15.53 -10.40
CA THR A 88 0.61 -16.57 -10.20
C THR A 88 -0.06 -17.91 -9.91
N SER A 89 0.63 -19.01 -10.26
CA SER A 89 0.24 -20.36 -9.92
C SER A 89 1.33 -21.02 -9.09
N ARG A 90 0.96 -21.59 -7.95
CA ARG A 90 1.87 -22.30 -7.04
C ARG A 90 1.18 -23.54 -6.47
N GLY A 91 1.88 -24.69 -6.52
CA GLY A 91 1.35 -25.93 -5.96
C GLY A 91 -0.01 -26.36 -6.54
N GLY A 92 -0.24 -26.12 -7.83
CA GLY A 92 -1.50 -26.44 -8.51
C GLY A 92 -2.68 -25.49 -8.17
N LYS A 93 -2.44 -24.43 -7.41
CA LYS A 93 -3.41 -23.38 -7.12
C LYS A 93 -3.05 -22.10 -7.86
N SER A 94 -4.05 -21.34 -8.29
CA SER A 94 -3.86 -20.01 -8.87
C SER A 94 -4.28 -18.94 -7.88
N SER A 95 -3.42 -17.93 -7.66
CA SER A 95 -3.84 -16.74 -6.92
C SER A 95 -4.45 -15.72 -7.86
N LYS A 96 -5.39 -14.95 -7.33
CA LYS A 96 -5.81 -13.70 -7.94
C LYS A 96 -4.78 -12.61 -7.58
N ARG A 97 -4.88 -11.46 -8.23
CA ARG A 97 -4.13 -10.26 -7.85
C ARG A 97 -4.61 -9.74 -6.50
N ASN A 98 -3.71 -9.25 -5.68
CA ASN A 98 -4.07 -8.64 -4.40
C ASN A 98 -4.57 -7.22 -4.60
N GLY A 99 -5.58 -6.82 -3.84
CA GLY A 99 -5.90 -5.41 -3.67
C GLY A 99 -4.73 -4.67 -3.01
N ILE A 100 -4.51 -3.40 -3.35
CA ILE A 100 -3.40 -2.61 -2.81
C ILE A 100 -3.93 -1.44 -1.99
N VAL A 101 -3.50 -1.36 -0.72
CA VAL A 101 -3.72 -0.20 0.14
C VAL A 101 -2.38 0.44 0.45
N CYS A 102 -2.21 1.72 0.11
CA CYS A 102 -1.04 2.52 0.44
C CYS A 102 -1.34 3.37 1.67
N VAL A 103 -0.69 3.09 2.79
CA VAL A 103 -0.85 3.84 4.03
C VAL A 103 0.31 4.82 4.19
N ILE A 104 0.00 6.11 4.11
CA ILE A 104 1.00 7.18 4.22
C ILE A 104 1.31 7.43 5.69
N GLN A 105 2.58 7.27 6.04
CA GLN A 105 3.07 7.42 7.40
C GLN A 105 3.00 8.88 7.88
N ASN A 106 2.53 9.11 9.11
CA ASN A 106 2.36 10.45 9.68
C ASN A 106 3.66 11.27 9.73
N GLU A 107 4.81 10.62 9.97
CA GLU A 107 6.11 11.30 10.04
C GLU A 107 6.45 12.03 8.75
N ILE A 108 6.04 11.48 7.62
CA ILE A 108 6.14 12.15 6.35
C ILE A 108 5.05 13.23 6.26
N ALA A 109 3.88 12.95 6.78
CA ALA A 109 2.78 13.90 6.81
C ALA A 109 3.12 15.13 7.64
N PHE A 110 3.99 15.01 8.64
CA PHE A 110 4.41 16.12 9.53
C PHE A 110 5.76 16.72 9.19
N SER A 111 6.53 16.14 8.25
CA SER A 111 7.87 16.62 7.97
C SER A 111 7.90 17.79 6.99
N ARG A 112 8.05 18.99 7.53
CA ARG A 112 8.77 20.11 6.93
C ARG A 112 8.16 20.85 5.76
N ILE A 113 7.36 21.85 6.04
CA ILE A 113 7.54 23.12 5.34
C ILE A 113 7.26 24.22 6.37
N GLY A 114 8.31 24.91 6.83
CA GLY A 114 8.21 26.27 7.37
C GLY A 114 7.14 26.54 8.44
N GLY A 115 6.96 25.67 9.43
CA GLY A 115 6.02 25.92 10.53
C GLY A 115 4.55 25.63 10.24
N PHE A 116 4.20 25.22 9.05
CA PHE A 116 2.85 24.72 8.75
C PHE A 116 2.87 23.21 8.78
N VAL A 117 2.44 22.69 9.90
CA VAL A 117 2.23 21.26 10.09
C VAL A 117 0.85 20.92 9.54
N TYR A 118 0.79 20.76 8.23
CA TYR A 118 -0.31 20.01 7.65
C TYR A 118 0.19 18.61 7.36
N ASN A 119 -0.47 17.66 7.93
CA ASN A 119 -0.19 16.25 7.78
C ASN A 119 -0.22 15.71 6.33
N THR A 120 -0.25 16.58 5.35
CA THR A 120 -0.27 16.22 3.94
C THR A 120 0.73 17.00 3.08
N ASN A 121 1.46 17.96 3.67
CA ASN A 121 2.22 18.92 2.88
C ASN A 121 3.44 18.33 2.15
N TRP A 122 3.98 17.24 2.64
CA TRP A 122 5.12 16.60 1.99
C TRP A 122 4.70 15.62 0.90
N SER A 123 3.48 15.07 0.99
CA SER A 123 2.90 14.23 -0.05
C SER A 123 2.12 15.05 -1.10
N ARG A 124 1.95 16.35 -0.86
CA ARG A 124 1.20 17.25 -1.73
C ARG A 124 2.04 18.45 -2.15
N ASP A 125 1.75 19.01 -3.32
CA ASP A 125 2.28 20.29 -3.71
C ASP A 125 1.54 21.45 -3.01
N PHE A 126 1.92 22.69 -3.34
CA PHE A 126 1.32 23.90 -2.77
C PHE A 126 -0.23 23.98 -2.93
N TYR A 127 -0.77 23.32 -3.95
CA TYR A 127 -2.21 23.26 -4.22
C TYR A 127 -2.88 22.01 -3.63
N GLY A 128 -2.16 21.23 -2.84
CA GLY A 128 -2.68 20.01 -2.24
C GLY A 128 -2.64 18.77 -3.12
N HIS A 129 -1.95 18.81 -4.27
CA HIS A 129 -1.80 17.64 -5.13
C HIS A 129 -0.89 16.59 -4.50
N LEU A 130 -1.28 15.34 -4.64
CA LEU A 130 -0.47 14.22 -4.20
C LEU A 130 0.82 14.14 -5.04
N LYS A 131 1.99 14.09 -4.36
CA LYS A 131 3.28 14.02 -5.04
C LYS A 131 3.60 12.59 -5.46
N GLN A 132 3.92 12.41 -6.73
CA GLN A 132 4.28 11.09 -7.26
C GLN A 132 5.59 10.54 -6.67
N ASN A 133 6.51 11.43 -6.30
CA ASN A 133 7.85 11.07 -5.85
C ASN A 133 7.95 10.39 -4.48
N ILE A 134 6.82 10.16 -3.82
CA ILE A 134 6.77 9.40 -2.56
C ILE A 134 6.39 7.95 -2.76
N PHE A 135 5.91 7.58 -3.94
CA PHE A 135 5.41 6.24 -4.21
C PHE A 135 6.38 5.41 -5.05
N PRO A 136 6.50 4.10 -4.77
CA PRO A 136 7.16 3.18 -5.67
C PRO A 136 6.57 3.22 -7.09
N PRO A 137 7.37 2.97 -8.14
CA PRO A 137 6.92 3.04 -9.53
C PRO A 137 5.71 2.15 -9.83
N SER A 138 5.63 0.99 -9.22
CA SER A 138 4.48 0.07 -9.38
C SER A 138 3.18 0.63 -8.84
N ILE A 139 3.23 1.46 -7.79
CA ILE A 139 2.06 2.18 -7.27
C ILE A 139 1.67 3.31 -8.20
N ILE A 140 2.63 4.16 -8.64
CA ILE A 140 2.36 5.30 -9.54
C ILE A 140 1.61 4.85 -10.79
N ASN A 141 1.98 3.71 -11.36
CA ASN A 141 1.33 3.18 -12.56
C ASN A 141 -0.14 2.80 -12.33
N ASN A 142 -0.53 2.56 -11.10
CA ASN A 142 -1.88 2.13 -10.69
C ASN A 142 -2.66 3.22 -9.93
N LEU A 143 -2.14 4.47 -9.94
CA LEU A 143 -2.78 5.70 -9.47
C LEU A 143 -2.96 6.69 -10.63
N GLN A 144 -3.34 6.21 -11.82
CA GLN A 144 -3.31 7.03 -13.03
C GLN A 144 -4.36 8.13 -13.04
N ASN A 145 -5.52 7.86 -12.48
CA ASN A 145 -6.57 8.86 -12.41
C ASN A 145 -6.21 9.94 -11.39
N THR A 146 -5.63 9.55 -10.25
CA THR A 146 -5.13 10.49 -9.23
C THR A 146 -4.07 11.43 -9.79
N PHE A 147 -3.17 10.96 -10.68
CA PHE A 147 -2.10 11.77 -11.24
C PHE A 147 -2.36 12.28 -12.66
N GLY A 148 -3.25 11.61 -13.42
CA GLY A 148 -3.56 11.94 -14.81
C GLY A 148 -4.57 13.08 -14.97
N ASN A 149 -5.56 13.16 -14.11
CA ASN A 149 -6.65 14.15 -14.15
C ASN A 149 -6.39 15.32 -13.18
N ARG A 150 -5.26 15.98 -13.31
CA ARG A 150 -4.75 17.02 -12.39
C ARG A 150 -5.68 18.20 -12.09
N GLY A 151 -6.81 18.35 -12.78
CA GLY A 151 -7.69 19.51 -12.63
C GLY A 151 -9.05 19.25 -11.98
N LYS A 152 -9.50 17.99 -11.88
CA LYS A 152 -10.88 17.69 -11.41
C LYS A 152 -10.97 17.14 -9.98
N ILE A 153 -9.88 16.57 -9.46
CA ILE A 153 -9.92 15.80 -8.21
C ILE A 153 -9.97 16.69 -6.97
N LEU A 154 -9.52 17.93 -7.07
CA LEU A 154 -9.35 18.82 -5.92
C LEU A 154 -10.59 19.57 -5.49
N GLU A 155 -11.53 19.80 -6.40
CA GLU A 155 -12.78 20.52 -6.05
C GLU A 155 -13.81 19.61 -5.34
N GLU A 156 -13.74 18.29 -5.60
CA GLU A 156 -14.69 17.32 -5.04
C GLU A 156 -14.16 16.58 -3.80
N MET A 157 -12.84 16.49 -3.64
CA MET A 157 -12.21 15.91 -2.46
C MET A 157 -12.05 17.02 -1.40
N GLY A 158 -13.11 17.32 -0.66
CA GLY A 158 -12.99 18.03 0.60
C GLY A 158 -11.83 17.43 1.41
N PHE A 159 -11.36 18.10 2.47
CA PHE A 159 -10.26 17.69 3.37
C PHE A 159 -10.44 16.28 3.94
N ASN A 160 -10.52 15.31 3.06
CA ASN A 160 -10.58 13.89 3.37
C ASN A 160 -9.15 13.34 3.30
N ASP A 161 -8.77 12.61 4.33
CA ASP A 161 -7.50 11.88 4.39
C ASP A 161 -7.45 10.68 3.43
N ASP A 162 -8.40 10.57 2.52
CA ASP A 162 -8.46 9.63 1.41
C ASP A 162 -7.86 10.31 0.17
N TYR A 163 -6.77 9.77 -0.36
CA TYR A 163 -5.98 10.40 -1.44
C TYR A 163 -6.07 9.68 -2.78
N HIS A 164 -7.04 8.80 -2.93
CA HIS A 164 -7.19 8.01 -4.16
C HIS A 164 -8.42 8.44 -4.94
N ASP A 165 -8.31 8.42 -6.25
CA ASP A 165 -9.48 8.49 -7.12
C ASP A 165 -10.28 7.19 -7.02
N ALA A 166 -11.61 7.29 -7.08
CA ALA A 166 -12.50 6.13 -7.04
C ALA A 166 -12.22 5.12 -8.17
N ASN A 167 -11.61 5.58 -9.27
CA ASN A 167 -11.28 4.75 -10.44
C ASN A 167 -9.84 4.23 -10.46
N ASP A 168 -9.02 4.55 -9.47
CA ASP A 168 -7.66 4.00 -9.35
C ASP A 168 -7.68 2.60 -8.74
N TYR A 169 -6.75 1.75 -9.18
CA TYR A 169 -6.61 0.42 -8.59
C TYR A 169 -6.15 0.48 -7.13
N CYS A 170 -5.12 1.27 -6.84
CA CYS A 170 -4.58 1.42 -5.51
C CYS A 170 -5.43 2.36 -4.66
N VAL A 171 -5.68 1.98 -3.41
CA VAL A 171 -6.30 2.82 -2.39
C VAL A 171 -5.19 3.55 -1.63
N VAL A 172 -5.27 4.87 -1.49
CA VAL A 172 -4.27 5.66 -0.75
C VAL A 172 -4.95 6.36 0.41
N VAL A 173 -4.38 6.24 1.61
CA VAL A 173 -4.98 6.74 2.84
C VAL A 173 -3.91 7.16 3.85
N ALA A 174 -4.20 8.16 4.69
CA ALA A 174 -3.33 8.56 5.80
C ALA A 174 -3.32 7.49 6.92
N GLU A 175 -2.21 7.40 7.65
CA GLU A 175 -2.01 6.46 8.77
C GLU A 175 -3.17 6.49 9.77
N ASP A 176 -3.48 7.66 10.33
CA ASP A 176 -4.52 7.79 11.36
C ASP A 176 -5.90 7.39 10.85
N THR A 177 -6.20 7.72 9.61
CA THR A 177 -7.47 7.38 8.97
C THR A 177 -7.58 5.89 8.71
N PHE A 178 -6.51 5.25 8.23
CA PHE A 178 -6.46 3.80 8.08
C PHE A 178 -6.62 3.09 9.43
N LEU A 179 -5.86 3.51 10.45
CA LEU A 179 -5.88 2.88 11.78
C LEU A 179 -7.23 3.04 12.50
N ARG A 180 -8.01 4.07 12.18
CA ARG A 180 -9.39 4.21 12.70
C ARG A 180 -10.33 3.16 12.15
N ASN A 181 -10.26 2.86 10.85
CA ASN A 181 -11.17 1.92 10.18
C ASN A 181 -10.46 1.16 9.03
N PRO A 182 -9.56 0.21 9.33
CA PRO A 182 -8.83 -0.54 8.30
C PRO A 182 -9.75 -1.41 7.43
N ASP A 183 -10.86 -1.94 7.99
CA ASP A 183 -11.81 -2.78 7.26
C ASP A 183 -12.31 -2.06 5.99
N LYS A 184 -12.68 -0.77 6.11
CA LYS A 184 -13.15 0.03 4.98
C LYS A 184 -12.18 -0.03 3.79
N TYR A 185 -10.89 0.20 4.05
CA TYR A 185 -9.89 0.33 3.00
C TYR A 185 -9.44 -1.02 2.45
N ILE A 186 -9.43 -2.04 3.30
CA ILE A 186 -9.14 -3.41 2.90
C ILE A 186 -10.26 -3.95 2.00
N ASP A 187 -11.52 -3.73 2.36
CA ASP A 187 -12.68 -4.13 1.56
C ASP A 187 -12.67 -3.43 0.20
N ILE A 188 -12.47 -2.10 0.16
CA ILE A 188 -12.39 -1.34 -1.11
C ILE A 188 -11.27 -1.91 -1.99
N ALA A 189 -10.09 -2.15 -1.45
CA ALA A 189 -8.97 -2.67 -2.22
C ALA A 189 -9.24 -4.09 -2.74
N TYR A 190 -9.85 -4.94 -1.93
CA TYR A 190 -10.27 -6.28 -2.34
C TYR A 190 -11.28 -6.24 -3.48
N ASP A 191 -12.31 -5.41 -3.37
CA ASP A 191 -13.36 -5.28 -4.38
C ASP A 191 -12.79 -4.81 -5.72
N ARG A 192 -11.84 -3.85 -5.69
CA ARG A 192 -11.12 -3.40 -6.89
C ARG A 192 -10.30 -4.52 -7.52
N ALA A 193 -9.67 -5.37 -6.72
CA ALA A 193 -8.92 -6.52 -7.22
C ALA A 193 -9.83 -7.57 -7.87
N MET A 194 -11.07 -7.66 -7.47
CA MET A 194 -12.06 -8.56 -8.08
C MET A 194 -12.68 -7.98 -9.36
N ASP A 195 -12.73 -6.67 -9.50
CA ASP A 195 -13.30 -5.98 -10.67
C ASP A 195 -12.18 -5.46 -11.60
N THR A 196 -11.55 -6.37 -12.32
CA THR A 196 -10.47 -6.04 -13.25
C THR A 196 -10.93 -5.30 -14.52
N THR A 197 -12.21 -5.20 -14.74
CA THR A 197 -12.80 -4.48 -15.88
C THR A 197 -12.78 -2.98 -15.63
N ASN A 198 -13.22 -2.56 -14.45
CA ASN A 198 -13.26 -1.16 -14.06
C ASN A 198 -11.93 -0.67 -13.47
N TYR A 199 -11.12 -1.59 -12.91
CA TYR A 199 -9.82 -1.28 -12.32
C TYR A 199 -8.67 -2.00 -13.07
N PRO A 200 -8.27 -1.49 -14.25
CA PRO A 200 -7.21 -2.09 -15.04
C PRO A 200 -5.86 -1.93 -14.33
N ILE A 201 -5.09 -3.01 -14.28
CA ILE A 201 -3.78 -3.04 -13.64
C ILE A 201 -2.67 -2.88 -14.68
N LYS A 202 -1.67 -2.08 -14.35
CA LYS A 202 -0.45 -1.91 -15.15
C LYS A 202 0.75 -2.47 -14.38
N VAL A 203 1.18 -3.64 -14.78
CA VAL A 203 2.44 -4.23 -14.30
C VAL A 203 3.53 -3.92 -15.34
N ARG A 204 4.57 -3.18 -14.95
CA ARG A 204 5.77 -3.07 -15.81
C ARG A 204 6.46 -4.42 -15.83
N ARG A 205 6.67 -4.95 -17.04
CA ARG A 205 7.52 -6.12 -17.29
C ARG A 205 8.99 -5.77 -17.14
#